data_117230e3e2d73a85532ed937b3ab650d
#
_entry.id   117230e3e2d73a85532ed937b3ab650d
#
_cell.length_a   1.000
_cell.length_b   1.000
_cell.length_c   1.000
_cell.angle_alpha   90.00
_cell.angle_beta   90.00
_cell.angle_gamma   90.00
#
_symmetry.space_group_name_H-M   'P 1'
#
loop_
_entity.id
_entity.type
_entity.pdbx_description
1 polymer ?
#
loop_
_entity_poly.entity_id
_entity_poly.type
_entity_poly.pdbx_seq_one_letter_code
_entity_poly.pdbx_strand_id
1 'polypeptide(L)'
;MTEEKIDPRIVRTKEAIQSVFKQMVCEMPYEKITVKAITQAARINRNTFYLHYNCVDDVLAEIQAKHSSEYSAIVSGFDQLKDTDKLVRSFFEYMESQDDFFKRVTCDSRFDHIRERMQNHVTKQAAESHPLKGLDQSVRNILLTFNNCIVLLYRQWVADGRKIPMEEMIELTTTLLEKGMKGFEG
;
A
#
# COMPACT_ATOMS: atom_id res chain seq x y z
N MET A 1 -20.66 23.69 0.64
CA MET A 1 -19.86 23.00 1.64
C MET A 1 -18.51 23.73 1.71
N THR A 2 -18.26 24.46 2.79
CA THR A 2 -17.01 25.19 3.01
C THR A 2 -15.89 24.16 3.22
N GLU A 3 -14.91 24.11 2.33
CA GLU A 3 -13.65 23.39 2.57
C GLU A 3 -13.06 23.96 3.86
N GLU A 4 -13.00 23.12 4.89
CA GLU A 4 -12.35 23.43 6.16
C GLU A 4 -10.84 23.55 5.87
N LYS A 5 -10.34 24.77 5.84
CA LYS A 5 -8.95 25.11 5.51
C LYS A 5 -8.07 24.56 6.64
N ILE A 6 -7.45 23.39 6.42
CA ILE A 6 -6.54 22.78 7.40
C ILE A 6 -5.44 23.79 7.75
N ASP A 7 -5.19 24.00 9.04
CA ASP A 7 -4.13 24.91 9.50
C ASP A 7 -2.77 24.46 8.92
N PRO A 8 -2.05 25.35 8.21
CA PRO A 8 -0.74 25.03 7.63
C PRO A 8 0.30 24.53 8.64
N ARG A 9 0.14 24.86 9.92
CA ARG A 9 1.01 24.38 11.00
C ARG A 9 0.81 22.87 11.24
N ILE A 10 -0.42 22.39 11.18
CA ILE A 10 -0.75 20.96 11.28
C ILE A 10 -0.09 20.19 10.15
N VAL A 11 -0.24 20.68 8.92
CA VAL A 11 0.34 20.03 7.73
C VAL A 11 1.86 19.93 7.87
N ARG A 12 2.55 21.04 8.18
CA ARG A 12 4.00 21.03 8.36
C ARG A 12 4.48 20.11 9.47
N THR A 13 3.73 20.03 10.57
CA THR A 13 4.07 19.13 11.70
C THR A 13 3.96 17.66 11.27
N LYS A 14 2.87 17.30 10.58
CA LYS A 14 2.68 15.95 10.07
C LYS A 14 3.74 15.57 9.04
N GLU A 15 4.06 16.47 8.12
CA GLU A 15 5.13 16.28 7.12
C GLU A 15 6.49 16.04 7.78
N ALA A 16 6.84 16.82 8.81
CA ALA A 16 8.08 16.64 9.56
C ALA A 16 8.13 15.28 10.26
N ILE A 17 7.04 14.86 10.91
CA ILE A 17 6.92 13.53 11.55
C ILE A 17 7.07 12.43 10.51
N GLN A 18 6.33 12.50 9.40
CA GLN A 18 6.35 11.48 8.35
C GLN A 18 7.69 11.39 7.65
N SER A 19 8.35 12.52 7.37
CA SER A 19 9.68 12.55 6.75
C SER A 19 10.72 11.84 7.60
N VAL A 20 10.79 12.17 8.89
CA VAL A 20 11.70 11.53 9.85
C VAL A 20 11.38 10.04 10.01
N PHE A 21 10.10 9.70 10.11
CA PHE A 21 9.67 8.31 10.22
C PHE A 21 10.09 7.49 8.99
N LYS A 22 9.87 8.00 7.77
CA LYS A 22 10.30 7.34 6.52
C LYS A 22 11.80 7.08 6.50
N GLN A 23 12.60 8.06 6.90
CA GLN A 23 14.04 7.91 7.00
C GLN A 23 14.42 6.81 8.00
N MET A 24 13.85 6.83 9.20
CA MET A 24 14.13 5.82 10.23
C MET A 24 13.77 4.40 9.78
N VAL A 25 12.63 4.22 9.09
CA VAL A 25 12.24 2.92 8.53
C VAL A 25 13.29 2.39 7.55
N CYS A 26 13.94 3.26 6.78
CA CYS A 26 15.01 2.85 5.86
C CYS A 26 16.33 2.52 6.57
N GLU A 27 16.62 3.16 7.71
CA GLU A 27 17.92 3.09 8.39
C GLU A 27 17.99 2.06 9.53
N MET A 28 16.85 1.74 10.17
CA MET A 28 16.86 0.89 11.37
C MET A 28 15.69 -0.11 11.41
N PRO A 29 15.75 -1.15 12.26
CA PRO A 29 14.62 -2.05 12.51
C PRO A 29 13.40 -1.29 13.04
N TYR A 30 12.21 -1.66 12.56
CA TYR A 30 10.96 -0.99 12.91
C TYR A 30 10.69 -0.95 14.42
N GLU A 31 11.01 -2.03 15.11
CA GLU A 31 10.81 -2.20 16.56
C GLU A 31 11.64 -1.22 17.41
N LYS A 32 12.66 -0.61 16.81
CA LYS A 32 13.49 0.43 17.46
C LYS A 32 12.99 1.84 17.22
N ILE A 33 12.02 2.03 16.34
CA ILE A 33 11.41 3.33 16.06
C ILE A 33 10.43 3.65 17.18
N THR A 34 10.72 4.73 17.92
CA THR A 34 9.90 5.16 19.06
C THR A 34 9.40 6.59 18.87
N VAL A 35 8.29 6.94 19.52
CA VAL A 35 7.79 8.33 19.55
C VAL A 35 8.88 9.29 20.03
N LYS A 36 9.70 8.88 21.01
CA LYS A 36 10.83 9.68 21.50
C LYS A 36 11.84 9.96 20.38
N ALA A 37 12.24 8.94 19.64
CA ALA A 37 13.21 9.09 18.55
C ALA A 37 12.67 10.00 17.44
N ILE A 38 11.41 9.79 17.03
CA ILE A 38 10.74 10.60 16.00
C ILE A 38 10.68 12.07 16.44
N THR A 39 10.22 12.35 17.67
CA THR A 39 10.04 13.72 18.16
C THR A 39 11.35 14.46 18.32
N GLN A 40 12.41 13.78 18.75
CA GLN A 40 13.76 14.34 18.81
C GLN A 40 14.29 14.71 17.42
N ALA A 41 14.18 13.81 16.45
CA ALA A 41 14.65 14.04 15.09
C ALA A 41 13.80 15.08 14.34
N ALA A 42 12.48 15.08 14.52
CA ALA A 42 11.57 16.08 13.96
C ALA A 42 11.61 17.44 14.71
N ARG A 43 12.37 17.55 15.81
CA ARG A 43 12.49 18.75 16.66
C ARG A 43 11.14 19.28 17.15
N ILE A 44 10.26 18.37 17.56
CA ILE A 44 8.95 18.71 18.13
C ILE A 44 8.81 18.17 19.56
N ASN A 45 7.85 18.71 20.30
CA ASN A 45 7.49 18.17 21.62
C ASN A 45 6.67 16.88 21.49
N ARG A 46 6.81 15.94 22.46
CA ARG A 46 5.97 14.72 22.51
C ARG A 46 4.47 15.02 22.52
N ASN A 47 4.06 16.08 23.22
CA ASN A 47 2.66 16.48 23.23
C ASN A 47 2.18 16.88 21.82
N THR A 48 3.04 17.54 21.03
CA THR A 48 2.75 17.88 19.64
C THR A 48 2.55 16.63 18.78
N PHE A 49 3.36 15.58 19.00
CA PHE A 49 3.14 14.29 18.33
C PHE A 49 1.76 13.71 18.65
N TYR A 50 1.40 13.67 19.95
CA TYR A 50 0.14 13.09 20.40
C TYR A 50 -1.11 13.91 20.02
N LEU A 51 -0.97 15.15 19.55
CA LEU A 51 -2.06 15.88 18.90
C LEU A 51 -2.45 15.31 17.53
N HIS A 52 -1.56 14.52 16.90
CA HIS A 52 -1.74 14.01 15.54
C HIS A 52 -1.81 12.49 15.45
N TYR A 53 -1.08 11.77 16.31
CA TYR A 53 -0.93 10.32 16.28
C TYR A 53 -0.91 9.74 17.70
N ASN A 54 -1.57 8.60 17.93
CA ASN A 54 -1.55 7.93 19.23
C ASN A 54 -0.29 7.07 19.41
N CYS A 55 0.25 6.52 18.31
CA CYS A 55 1.43 5.66 18.30
C CYS A 55 2.18 5.77 16.96
N VAL A 56 3.31 5.09 16.87
CA VAL A 56 4.14 5.04 15.64
C VAL A 56 3.38 4.39 14.48
N ASP A 57 2.58 3.37 14.77
CA ASP A 57 1.79 2.66 13.75
C ASP A 57 0.79 3.58 13.05
N ASP A 58 0.24 4.60 13.74
CA ASP A 58 -0.68 5.55 13.15
C ASP A 58 -0.02 6.40 12.06
N VAL A 59 1.28 6.72 12.23
CA VAL A 59 2.06 7.44 11.20
C VAL A 59 2.17 6.61 9.94
N LEU A 60 2.51 5.32 10.10
CA LEU A 60 2.60 4.40 8.97
C LEU A 60 1.23 4.21 8.31
N ALA A 61 0.17 4.03 9.10
CA ALA A 61 -1.19 3.86 8.61
C ALA A 61 -1.65 5.05 7.75
N GLU A 62 -1.37 6.29 8.17
CA GLU A 62 -1.72 7.48 7.37
C GLU A 62 -0.94 7.54 6.05
N ILE A 63 0.37 7.25 6.06
CA ILE A 63 1.17 7.22 4.84
C ILE A 63 0.64 6.17 3.86
N GLN A 64 0.34 4.98 4.36
CA GLN A 64 -0.19 3.90 3.52
C GLN A 64 -1.60 4.23 2.99
N ALA A 65 -2.48 4.83 3.81
CA ALA A 65 -3.81 5.25 3.36
C ALA A 65 -3.72 6.25 2.20
N LYS A 66 -2.74 7.15 2.22
CA LYS A 66 -2.48 8.07 1.11
C LYS A 66 -2.10 7.32 -0.16
N HIS A 67 -1.12 6.40 -0.09
CA HIS A 67 -0.71 5.58 -1.24
C HIS A 67 -1.86 4.71 -1.77
N SER A 68 -2.67 4.13 -0.88
CA SER A 68 -3.86 3.36 -1.26
C SER A 68 -4.88 4.22 -2.02
N SER A 69 -5.11 5.46 -1.57
CA SER A 69 -6.00 6.40 -2.24
C SER A 69 -5.47 6.82 -3.62
N GLU A 70 -4.17 7.09 -3.73
CA GLU A 70 -3.50 7.42 -4.99
C GLU A 70 -3.61 6.27 -6.00
N TYR A 71 -3.31 5.05 -5.58
CA TYR A 71 -3.44 3.88 -6.45
C TYR A 71 -4.91 3.59 -6.82
N SER A 72 -5.83 3.71 -5.88
CA SER A 72 -7.27 3.56 -6.13
C SER A 72 -7.76 4.54 -7.20
N ALA A 73 -7.26 5.77 -7.22
CA ALA A 73 -7.60 6.75 -8.26
C ALA A 73 -7.09 6.30 -9.65
N ILE A 74 -5.90 5.70 -9.73
CA ILE A 74 -5.34 5.18 -11.00
C ILE A 74 -6.25 4.08 -11.58
N VAL A 75 -6.71 3.16 -10.74
CA VAL A 75 -7.47 1.98 -11.19
C VAL A 75 -9.00 2.18 -11.17
N SER A 76 -9.48 3.37 -10.80
CA SER A 76 -10.92 3.65 -10.59
C SER A 76 -11.78 3.45 -11.84
N GLY A 77 -11.18 3.54 -13.04
CA GLY A 77 -11.86 3.34 -14.32
C GLY A 77 -11.76 1.92 -14.89
N PHE A 78 -11.07 1.01 -14.21
CA PHE A 78 -10.82 -0.36 -14.72
C PHE A 78 -11.93 -1.32 -14.28
N ASP A 79 -12.34 -2.19 -15.20
CA ASP A 79 -13.19 -3.34 -14.87
C ASP A 79 -12.31 -4.45 -14.27
N GLN A 80 -12.49 -4.73 -12.99
CA GLN A 80 -11.65 -5.68 -12.25
C GLN A 80 -11.76 -7.14 -12.71
N LEU A 81 -12.76 -7.47 -13.51
CA LEU A 81 -12.94 -8.81 -14.07
C LEU A 81 -12.45 -8.92 -15.52
N LYS A 82 -12.27 -7.78 -16.21
CA LYS A 82 -11.93 -7.75 -17.64
C LYS A 82 -10.61 -7.08 -17.96
N ASP A 83 -10.17 -6.16 -17.13
CA ASP A 83 -8.96 -5.37 -17.36
C ASP A 83 -7.79 -5.88 -16.50
N THR A 84 -7.66 -7.21 -16.34
CA THR A 84 -6.63 -7.84 -15.48
C THR A 84 -5.22 -7.39 -15.89
N ASP A 85 -4.94 -7.34 -17.17
CA ASP A 85 -3.65 -6.88 -17.74
C ASP A 85 -3.33 -5.45 -17.32
N LYS A 86 -4.32 -4.55 -17.40
CA LYS A 86 -4.16 -3.15 -16.99
C LYS A 86 -3.97 -3.00 -15.49
N LEU A 87 -4.70 -3.80 -14.70
CA LEU A 87 -4.56 -3.81 -13.23
C LEU A 87 -3.16 -4.26 -12.82
N VAL A 88 -2.66 -5.36 -13.39
CA VAL A 88 -1.33 -5.88 -13.12
C VAL A 88 -0.26 -4.86 -13.52
N ARG A 89 -0.31 -4.36 -14.75
CA ARG A 89 0.63 -3.36 -15.26
C ARG A 89 0.65 -2.11 -14.39
N SER A 90 -0.51 -1.53 -14.12
CA SER A 90 -0.63 -0.32 -13.29
C SER A 90 -0.05 -0.53 -11.89
N PHE A 91 -0.21 -1.73 -11.31
CA PHE A 91 0.35 -2.02 -10.00
C PHE A 91 1.88 -2.08 -10.02
N PHE A 92 2.46 -2.78 -11.00
CA PHE A 92 3.92 -2.89 -11.11
C PHE A 92 4.55 -1.52 -11.40
N GLU A 93 4.00 -0.75 -12.34
CA GLU A 93 4.46 0.61 -12.66
C GLU A 93 4.33 1.54 -11.46
N TYR A 94 3.19 1.50 -10.75
CA TYR A 94 3.00 2.28 -9.54
C TYR A 94 4.03 1.94 -8.47
N MET A 95 4.26 0.66 -8.21
CA MET A 95 5.25 0.22 -7.22
C MET A 95 6.68 0.62 -7.61
N GLU A 96 7.05 0.50 -8.88
CA GLU A 96 8.39 0.89 -9.33
C GLU A 96 8.61 2.40 -9.29
N SER A 97 7.56 3.20 -9.42
CA SER A 97 7.62 4.66 -9.27
C SER A 97 7.75 5.16 -7.82
N GLN A 98 7.50 4.28 -6.82
CA GLN A 98 7.51 4.68 -5.43
C GLN A 98 8.93 4.79 -4.83
N ASP A 99 9.04 5.51 -3.70
CA ASP A 99 10.28 5.64 -2.93
C ASP A 99 10.70 4.31 -2.25
N ASP A 100 11.95 4.25 -1.82
CA ASP A 100 12.51 3.06 -1.15
C ASP A 100 11.77 2.72 0.14
N PHE A 101 11.25 3.72 0.85
CA PHE A 101 10.43 3.51 2.03
C PHE A 101 9.18 2.69 1.70
N PHE A 102 8.41 3.09 0.69
CA PHE A 102 7.16 2.40 0.35
C PHE A 102 7.43 0.99 -0.21
N LYS A 103 8.45 0.84 -1.05
CA LYS A 103 8.92 -0.47 -1.53
C LYS A 103 9.32 -1.37 -0.36
N ARG A 104 10.07 -0.85 0.61
CA ARG A 104 10.47 -1.60 1.81
C ARG A 104 9.26 -2.03 2.64
N VAL A 105 8.35 -1.11 2.96
CA VAL A 105 7.15 -1.44 3.74
C VAL A 105 6.27 -2.46 3.02
N THR A 106 6.20 -2.42 1.69
CA THR A 106 5.42 -3.37 0.90
C THR A 106 6.09 -4.74 0.83
N CYS A 107 7.42 -4.82 0.68
CA CYS A 107 8.12 -6.09 0.40
C CYS A 107 8.64 -6.80 1.65
N ASP A 108 8.97 -6.09 2.73
CA ASP A 108 9.58 -6.67 3.93
C ASP A 108 8.50 -7.30 4.83
N SER A 109 8.67 -8.60 5.15
CA SER A 109 7.74 -9.37 5.98
C SER A 109 7.57 -8.83 7.41
N ARG A 110 8.51 -8.04 7.91
CA ARG A 110 8.39 -7.38 9.22
C ARG A 110 7.21 -6.42 9.31
N PHE A 111 6.69 -5.97 8.18
CA PHE A 111 5.52 -5.08 8.11
C PHE A 111 4.20 -5.82 7.84
N ASP A 112 4.20 -7.16 7.81
CA ASP A 112 3.00 -7.96 7.49
C ASP A 112 1.83 -7.67 8.43
N HIS A 113 2.08 -7.56 9.74
CA HIS A 113 1.06 -7.27 10.74
C HIS A 113 0.37 -5.91 10.54
N ILE A 114 1.07 -4.93 9.99
CA ILE A 114 0.50 -3.61 9.69
C ILE A 114 -0.27 -3.66 8.37
N ARG A 115 0.27 -4.35 7.36
CA ARG A 115 -0.43 -4.56 6.08
C ARG A 115 -1.75 -5.27 6.25
N GLU A 116 -1.81 -6.30 7.10
CA GLU A 116 -3.03 -7.05 7.40
C GLU A 116 -4.13 -6.15 7.98
N ARG A 117 -3.78 -5.29 8.95
CA ARG A 117 -4.72 -4.30 9.53
C ARG A 117 -5.27 -3.35 8.47
N MET A 118 -4.44 -2.92 7.53
CA MET A 118 -4.82 -1.99 6.48
C MET A 118 -5.61 -2.65 5.35
N GLN A 119 -5.24 -3.86 4.97
CA GLN A 119 -5.94 -4.64 3.96
C GLN A 119 -7.42 -4.79 4.35
N ASN A 120 -7.72 -5.02 5.62
CA ASN A 120 -9.08 -5.07 6.13
C ASN A 120 -9.82 -3.72 5.98
N HIS A 121 -9.12 -2.61 6.07
CA HIS A 121 -9.73 -1.27 5.89
C HIS A 121 -9.96 -0.95 4.41
N VAL A 122 -8.98 -1.21 3.55
CA VAL A 122 -9.07 -1.01 2.09
C VAL A 122 -10.12 -1.92 1.47
N THR A 123 -10.20 -3.18 1.91
CA THR A 123 -11.20 -4.14 1.45
C THR A 123 -12.62 -3.66 1.79
N LYS A 124 -12.85 -3.05 2.96
CA LYS A 124 -14.14 -2.45 3.31
C LYS A 124 -14.50 -1.28 2.40
N GLN A 125 -13.59 -0.35 2.17
CA GLN A 125 -13.84 0.80 1.27
C GLN A 125 -14.04 0.37 -0.19
N ALA A 126 -13.22 -0.57 -0.69
CA ALA A 126 -13.36 -1.10 -2.05
C ALA A 126 -14.68 -1.86 -2.22
N ALA A 127 -15.15 -2.58 -1.22
CA ALA A 127 -16.41 -3.30 -1.26
C ALA A 127 -17.63 -2.36 -1.38
N GLU A 128 -17.54 -1.13 -0.90
CA GLU A 128 -18.63 -0.14 -0.96
C GLU A 128 -18.67 0.64 -2.30
N SER A 129 -17.52 0.78 -2.98
CA SER A 129 -17.38 1.65 -4.16
C SER A 129 -17.32 0.90 -5.51
N HIS A 130 -17.40 -0.46 -5.54
CA HIS A 130 -16.94 -1.27 -6.67
C HIS A 130 -18.04 -1.80 -7.62
N PRO A 131 -17.71 -2.04 -8.93
CA PRO A 131 -18.61 -2.68 -9.91
C PRO A 131 -19.06 -4.11 -9.55
N LEU A 132 -18.53 -4.70 -8.51
CA LEU A 132 -18.98 -5.98 -7.94
C LEU A 132 -20.33 -5.90 -7.18
N LYS A 133 -21.07 -4.81 -7.32
CA LYS A 133 -22.32 -4.50 -6.58
C LYS A 133 -23.45 -5.53 -6.72
N GLY A 134 -23.36 -6.50 -7.62
CA GLY A 134 -24.38 -7.56 -7.78
C GLY A 134 -23.99 -8.90 -7.15
N LEU A 135 -22.77 -9.03 -6.62
CA LEU A 135 -22.27 -10.29 -6.06
C LEU A 135 -22.52 -10.37 -4.56
N ASP A 136 -22.68 -11.60 -4.06
CA ASP A 136 -22.68 -11.89 -2.63
C ASP A 136 -21.42 -11.35 -1.93
N GLN A 137 -21.56 -10.94 -0.67
CA GLN A 137 -20.46 -10.36 0.10
C GLN A 137 -19.27 -11.33 0.23
N SER A 138 -19.54 -12.62 0.42
CA SER A 138 -18.50 -13.64 0.54
C SER A 138 -17.72 -13.81 -0.77
N VAL A 139 -18.45 -13.81 -1.90
CA VAL A 139 -17.84 -13.88 -3.24
C VAL A 139 -16.96 -12.64 -3.49
N ARG A 140 -17.45 -11.45 -3.16
CA ARG A 140 -16.64 -10.22 -3.25
C ARG A 140 -15.35 -10.31 -2.43
N ASN A 141 -15.45 -10.75 -1.19
CA ASN A 141 -14.27 -10.89 -0.32
C ASN A 141 -13.24 -11.87 -0.90
N ILE A 142 -13.69 -12.99 -1.50
CA ILE A 142 -12.81 -13.95 -2.16
C ILE A 142 -12.12 -13.31 -3.37
N LEU A 143 -12.85 -12.61 -4.23
CA LEU A 143 -12.28 -11.94 -5.41
C LEU A 143 -11.27 -10.85 -5.03
N LEU A 144 -11.58 -10.04 -4.02
CA LEU A 144 -10.65 -9.04 -3.51
C LEU A 144 -9.39 -9.68 -2.90
N THR A 145 -9.56 -10.82 -2.20
CA THR A 145 -8.42 -11.57 -1.67
C THR A 145 -7.57 -12.15 -2.80
N PHE A 146 -8.20 -12.67 -3.85
CA PHE A 146 -7.50 -13.16 -5.03
C PHE A 146 -6.69 -12.07 -5.74
N ASN A 147 -7.25 -10.87 -5.90
CA ASN A 147 -6.52 -9.74 -6.47
C ASN A 147 -5.26 -9.36 -5.68
N ASN A 148 -5.20 -9.66 -4.38
CA ASN A 148 -3.97 -9.46 -3.60
C ASN A 148 -2.81 -10.38 -4.02
N CYS A 149 -3.05 -11.40 -4.83
CA CYS A 149 -1.98 -12.21 -5.42
C CYS A 149 -1.00 -11.35 -6.24
N ILE A 150 -1.46 -10.24 -6.84
CA ILE A 150 -0.59 -9.29 -7.55
C ILE A 150 0.51 -8.77 -6.62
N VAL A 151 0.14 -8.36 -5.40
CA VAL A 151 1.09 -7.86 -4.39
C VAL A 151 2.07 -8.96 -3.97
N LEU A 152 1.58 -10.20 -3.77
CA LEU A 152 2.43 -11.32 -3.37
C LEU A 152 3.43 -11.69 -4.47
N LEU A 153 3.00 -11.70 -5.73
CA LEU A 153 3.87 -12.00 -6.87
C LEU A 153 4.92 -10.89 -7.07
N TYR A 154 4.54 -9.63 -6.93
CA TYR A 154 5.49 -8.52 -6.94
C TYR A 154 6.55 -8.66 -5.82
N ARG A 155 6.12 -8.97 -4.59
CA ARG A 155 7.03 -9.18 -3.45
C ARG A 155 8.00 -10.33 -3.71
N GLN A 156 7.52 -11.44 -4.27
CA GLN A 156 8.37 -12.58 -4.62
C GLN A 156 9.39 -12.18 -5.70
N TRP A 157 8.96 -11.48 -6.74
CA TRP A 157 9.84 -10.98 -7.79
C TRP A 157 10.96 -10.07 -7.24
N VAL A 158 10.62 -9.17 -6.31
CA VAL A 158 11.61 -8.32 -5.64
C VAL A 158 12.55 -9.15 -4.76
N ALA A 159 12.03 -10.11 -4.00
CA ALA A 159 12.82 -11.00 -3.13
C ALA A 159 13.81 -11.87 -3.93
N ASP A 160 13.44 -12.30 -5.13
CA ASP A 160 14.31 -13.05 -6.05
C ASP A 160 15.33 -12.15 -6.77
N GLY A 161 15.39 -10.86 -6.45
CA GLY A 161 16.34 -9.90 -7.03
C GLY A 161 15.96 -9.44 -8.42
N ARG A 162 14.67 -9.44 -8.79
CA ARG A 162 14.15 -9.00 -10.11
C ARG A 162 14.83 -9.69 -11.30
N LYS A 163 15.09 -10.98 -11.18
CA LYS A 163 15.79 -11.77 -12.22
C LYS A 163 15.01 -11.86 -13.53
N ILE A 164 13.69 -11.80 -13.46
CA ILE A 164 12.78 -11.75 -14.62
C ILE A 164 12.60 -10.26 -14.99
N PRO A 165 12.70 -9.86 -16.25
CA PRO A 165 12.36 -8.50 -16.68
C PRO A 165 10.92 -8.12 -16.28
N MET A 166 10.68 -6.84 -15.98
CA MET A 166 9.37 -6.37 -15.47
C MET A 166 8.23 -6.71 -16.44
N GLU A 167 8.42 -6.54 -17.74
CA GLU A 167 7.40 -6.87 -18.75
C GLU A 167 7.04 -8.36 -18.76
N GLU A 168 8.03 -9.22 -18.67
CA GLU A 168 7.83 -10.67 -18.60
C GLU A 168 7.11 -11.06 -17.27
N MET A 169 7.44 -10.38 -16.17
CA MET A 169 6.76 -10.60 -14.89
C MET A 169 5.31 -10.12 -14.91
N ILE A 170 5.00 -9.04 -15.62
CA ILE A 170 3.63 -8.56 -15.83
C ILE A 170 2.83 -9.60 -16.64
N GLU A 171 3.38 -10.10 -17.75
CA GLU A 171 2.76 -11.13 -18.59
C GLU A 171 2.50 -12.43 -17.80
N LEU A 172 3.50 -12.88 -17.02
CA LEU A 172 3.42 -14.06 -16.17
C LEU A 172 2.30 -13.89 -15.12
N THR A 173 2.28 -12.74 -14.44
CA THR A 173 1.27 -12.43 -13.43
C THR A 173 -0.14 -12.39 -14.03
N THR A 174 -0.30 -11.73 -15.18
CA THR A 174 -1.57 -11.64 -15.91
C THR A 174 -2.06 -13.03 -16.30
N THR A 175 -1.18 -13.86 -16.87
CA THR A 175 -1.52 -15.24 -17.27
C THR A 175 -1.95 -16.09 -16.07
N LEU A 176 -1.26 -15.98 -14.94
CA LEU A 176 -1.63 -16.66 -13.71
C LEU A 176 -3.01 -16.24 -13.19
N LEU A 177 -3.33 -14.96 -13.23
CA LEU A 177 -4.62 -14.44 -12.76
C LEU A 177 -5.78 -14.80 -13.70
N GLU A 178 -5.57 -14.78 -15.01
CA GLU A 178 -6.62 -15.06 -15.99
C GLU A 178 -6.86 -16.54 -16.24
N LYS A 179 -5.80 -17.33 -16.30
CA LYS A 179 -5.85 -18.74 -16.73
C LYS A 179 -5.46 -19.72 -15.62
N GLY A 180 -4.90 -19.22 -14.50
CA GLY A 180 -4.31 -20.06 -13.47
C GLY A 180 -3.14 -20.87 -14.00
N MET A 181 -2.81 -21.98 -13.33
CA MET A 181 -1.69 -22.86 -13.71
C MET A 181 -1.86 -23.47 -15.11
N LYS A 182 -3.10 -23.64 -15.59
CA LYS A 182 -3.36 -24.18 -16.94
C LYS A 182 -2.84 -23.27 -18.07
N GLY A 183 -2.61 -22.00 -17.81
CA GLY A 183 -2.01 -21.08 -18.76
C GLY A 183 -0.56 -21.44 -19.16
N PHE A 184 0.06 -22.40 -18.47
CA PHE A 184 1.44 -22.88 -18.71
C PHE A 184 1.49 -24.32 -19.25
N GLU A 185 0.33 -24.95 -19.47
CA GLU A 185 0.23 -26.22 -20.22
C GLU A 185 0.34 -25.87 -21.72
N GLY A 186 1.58 -25.80 -22.24
CA GLY A 186 1.89 -25.54 -23.63
C GLY A 186 1.97 -26.83 -24.44
#